data_48e540ee38b01a941362ac01125afffe
#
_entry.id   48e540ee38b01a941362ac01125afffe
#
_cell.length_a   1.000
_cell.length_b   1.000
_cell.length_c   1.000
_cell.angle_alpha   90.00
_cell.angle_beta   90.00
_cell.angle_gamma   90.00
#
_symmetry.space_group_name_H-M   'P 1'
#
loop_
_entity.id
_entity.type
_entity.pdbx_description
1 polymer ?
#
loop_
_entity_poly.entity_id
_entity_poly.type
_entity_poly.pdbx_seq_one_letter_code
_entity_poly.pdbx_strand_id
1 'polypeptide(L)'
;MRPLRIGFLLPHYSKRSQSHHMQVALGLLADAGVIVDVVNPAGRLVDLSEVRVEHDLYVLKRTGGLALSLAGALHARGAAIVNPYPVSLALRDKIVAFRVLQSAGVPTPATYVTSRAEELAPLLDAGPLIVKPYQGACGDGVRIIRTSTELAGAQSGKDPVFAQRYHPPDGPDRKLYAIGDRIFATFKVFPARTEAEKHGEPFTPSPELREIVRQCGRAFGIDLFGVDIIESEGRPYVVDMSTMPGFKGVPDAPRLLADYFRAAAERARRGAGEAGSAPSPARHPDDDPEALRRLVAGSSALELVLHALSRTPATPAQLAQVRQLLETMADRQGRAFR
;
A
#
# COMPACT_ATOMS: atom_id res chain seq x y z
N MET A 1 33.65 6.07 6.40
CA MET A 1 32.18 6.32 6.32
C MET A 1 31.51 5.55 7.45
N ARG A 2 30.52 6.11 8.15
CA ARG A 2 29.74 5.34 9.13
C ARG A 2 28.99 4.19 8.45
N PRO A 3 28.75 3.06 9.13
CA PRO A 3 27.93 1.98 8.58
C PRO A 3 26.51 2.49 8.23
N LEU A 4 25.86 1.83 7.26
CA LEU A 4 24.45 2.04 6.98
C LEU A 4 23.62 1.56 8.16
N ARG A 5 22.53 2.26 8.45
CA ARG A 5 21.58 1.90 9.50
C ARG A 5 20.18 1.81 8.96
N ILE A 6 19.53 0.64 9.10
CA ILE A 6 18.18 0.39 8.60
C ILE A 6 17.27 -0.03 9.75
N GLY A 7 16.18 0.69 9.94
CA GLY A 7 15.14 0.41 10.93
C GLY A 7 13.98 -0.38 10.30
N PHE A 8 13.67 -1.56 10.82
CA PHE A 8 12.55 -2.36 10.34
C PHE A 8 11.34 -2.19 11.25
N LEU A 9 10.30 -1.52 10.74
CA LEU A 9 9.00 -1.38 11.40
C LEU A 9 8.22 -2.68 11.24
N LEU A 10 8.43 -3.59 12.19
CA LEU A 10 7.82 -4.91 12.19
C LEU A 10 6.71 -5.00 13.24
N PRO A 11 5.68 -5.84 13.04
CA PRO A 11 4.71 -6.14 14.10
C PRO A 11 5.39 -6.94 15.22
N HIS A 12 4.72 -7.04 16.37
CA HIS A 12 5.16 -7.98 17.40
C HIS A 12 5.06 -9.41 16.86
N TYR A 13 6.19 -10.09 16.81
CA TYR A 13 6.24 -11.44 16.26
C TYR A 13 6.15 -12.49 17.37
N SER A 14 5.16 -13.35 17.29
CA SER A 14 5.34 -14.73 17.73
C SER A 14 6.30 -15.41 16.73
N LYS A 15 7.16 -16.31 17.19
CA LYS A 15 8.12 -17.07 16.34
C LYS A 15 7.47 -17.73 15.11
N ARG A 16 6.14 -17.89 15.07
CA ARG A 16 5.34 -18.46 13.97
C ARG A 16 4.96 -17.49 12.85
N SER A 17 5.06 -16.18 13.04
CA SER A 17 4.51 -15.19 12.09
C SER A 17 5.56 -14.46 11.26
N GLN A 18 6.85 -14.74 11.45
CA GLN A 18 7.92 -14.13 10.65
C GLN A 18 7.97 -14.77 9.25
N SER A 19 7.90 -13.94 8.22
CA SER A 19 8.31 -14.41 6.88
C SER A 19 9.78 -14.85 6.98
N HIS A 20 10.05 -16.12 6.76
CA HIS A 20 11.41 -16.67 6.72
C HIS A 20 12.33 -15.83 5.81
N HIS A 21 11.82 -15.37 4.67
CA HIS A 21 12.56 -14.51 3.74
C HIS A 21 13.03 -13.21 4.37
N MET A 22 12.21 -12.58 5.22
CA MET A 22 12.59 -11.33 5.88
C MET A 22 13.69 -11.56 6.92
N GLN A 23 13.59 -12.65 7.71
CA GLN A 23 14.64 -12.97 8.70
C GLN A 23 15.98 -13.21 8.04
N VAL A 24 16.00 -14.01 6.96
CA VAL A 24 17.23 -14.26 6.21
C VAL A 24 17.76 -12.97 5.59
N ALA A 25 16.90 -12.09 5.05
CA ALA A 25 17.33 -10.80 4.50
C ALA A 25 17.95 -9.89 5.57
N LEU A 26 17.41 -9.87 6.79
CA LEU A 26 17.99 -9.14 7.92
C LEU A 26 19.40 -9.66 8.27
N GLY A 27 19.60 -10.99 8.28
CA GLY A 27 20.89 -11.61 8.49
C GLY A 27 21.89 -11.21 7.41
N LEU A 28 21.52 -11.31 6.13
CA LEU A 28 22.36 -10.92 5.00
C LEU A 28 22.77 -9.44 5.03
N LEU A 29 21.89 -8.55 5.49
CA LEU A 29 22.22 -7.13 5.69
C LEU A 29 23.26 -6.96 6.81
N ALA A 30 23.08 -7.65 7.94
CA ALA A 30 24.01 -7.60 9.06
C ALA A 30 25.40 -8.15 8.66
N ASP A 31 25.44 -9.28 7.94
CA ASP A 31 26.67 -9.88 7.41
C ASP A 31 27.40 -8.93 6.43
N ALA A 32 26.64 -8.09 5.72
CA ALA A 32 27.17 -7.04 4.84
C ALA A 32 27.58 -5.74 5.59
N GLY A 33 27.62 -5.75 6.94
CA GLY A 33 28.03 -4.61 7.76
C GLY A 33 26.97 -3.51 7.92
N VAL A 34 25.71 -3.78 7.62
CA VAL A 34 24.58 -2.87 7.88
C VAL A 34 24.11 -3.03 9.32
N ILE A 35 23.96 -1.93 10.04
CA ILE A 35 23.29 -1.96 11.35
C ILE A 35 21.78 -2.13 11.13
N VAL A 36 21.24 -3.23 11.62
CA VAL A 36 19.84 -3.62 11.46
C VAL A 36 19.12 -3.51 12.78
N ASP A 37 18.19 -2.57 12.89
CA ASP A 37 17.38 -2.39 14.10
C ASP A 37 15.93 -2.81 13.82
N VAL A 38 15.38 -3.67 14.68
CA VAL A 38 13.96 -4.03 14.64
C VAL A 38 13.19 -3.07 15.53
N VAL A 39 12.45 -2.14 14.91
CA VAL A 39 11.61 -1.18 15.61
C VAL A 39 10.22 -1.80 15.76
N ASN A 40 9.96 -2.38 16.92
CA ASN A 40 8.63 -2.92 17.25
C ASN A 40 7.92 -1.95 18.19
N PRO A 41 6.89 -1.23 17.72
CA PRO A 41 6.14 -0.31 18.58
C PRO A 41 5.15 -1.03 19.50
N ALA A 42 4.80 -2.29 19.23
CA ALA A 42 3.84 -3.03 20.04
C ALA A 42 4.43 -3.38 21.42
N GLY A 43 3.66 -3.15 22.46
CA GLY A 43 4.07 -3.43 23.84
C GLY A 43 5.08 -2.42 24.43
N ARG A 44 5.27 -1.27 23.78
CA ARG A 44 6.11 -0.17 24.24
C ARG A 44 5.29 1.12 24.34
N LEU A 45 5.56 1.90 25.38
CA LEU A 45 5.15 3.31 25.37
C LEU A 45 6.07 4.05 24.40
N VAL A 46 5.49 4.78 23.47
CA VAL A 46 6.22 5.65 22.54
C VAL A 46 5.88 7.09 22.91
N ASP A 47 6.88 7.84 23.34
CA ASP A 47 6.75 9.29 23.47
C ASP A 47 6.91 9.93 22.09
N LEU A 48 5.83 10.53 21.58
CA LEU A 48 5.84 11.14 20.25
C LEU A 48 6.75 12.35 20.15
N SER A 49 6.99 13.05 21.27
CA SER A 49 7.92 14.19 21.32
C SER A 49 9.36 13.76 21.13
N GLU A 50 9.69 12.50 21.48
CA GLU A 50 11.01 11.90 21.38
C GLU A 50 11.24 11.10 20.08
N VAL A 51 10.25 11.02 19.19
CA VAL A 51 10.45 10.36 17.89
C VAL A 51 11.49 11.11 17.07
N ARG A 52 12.56 10.44 16.68
CA ARG A 52 13.70 10.98 15.90
C ARG A 52 13.98 10.08 14.70
N VAL A 53 14.53 10.68 13.63
CA VAL A 53 15.03 9.93 12.47
C VAL A 53 16.46 9.50 12.77
N GLU A 54 16.64 8.24 13.13
CA GLU A 54 17.93 7.68 13.55
C GLU A 54 18.55 6.73 12.51
N HIS A 55 17.80 6.39 11.46
CA HIS A 55 18.21 5.43 10.44
C HIS A 55 18.31 6.08 9.07
N ASP A 56 19.18 5.55 8.22
CA ASP A 56 19.30 5.97 6.82
C ASP A 56 18.05 5.57 6.01
N LEU A 57 17.39 4.48 6.42
CA LEU A 57 16.15 3.98 5.82
C LEU A 57 15.28 3.29 6.87
N TYR A 58 13.98 3.44 6.76
CA TYR A 58 13.02 2.59 7.45
C TYR A 58 12.32 1.66 6.46
N VAL A 59 12.07 0.42 6.87
CA VAL A 59 11.33 -0.56 6.08
C VAL A 59 10.00 -0.86 6.78
N LEU A 60 8.89 -0.47 6.16
CA LEU A 60 7.55 -0.69 6.69
C LEU A 60 6.99 -2.02 6.19
N LYS A 61 7.11 -3.07 7.00
CA LYS A 61 6.61 -4.42 6.64
C LYS A 61 5.10 -4.56 6.83
N ARG A 62 4.49 -3.82 7.73
CA ARG A 62 3.05 -3.92 8.00
C ARG A 62 2.37 -2.55 7.90
N THR A 63 1.33 -2.49 7.08
CA THR A 63 0.53 -1.28 6.84
C THR A 63 -0.69 -1.19 7.77
N GLY A 64 -0.53 -1.53 9.06
CA GLY A 64 -1.63 -1.47 10.02
C GLY A 64 -1.19 -1.17 11.43
N GLY A 65 -2.13 -0.64 12.24
CA GLY A 65 -1.94 -0.34 13.66
C GLY A 65 -0.82 0.65 13.92
N LEU A 66 -0.20 0.55 15.10
CA LEU A 66 0.81 1.48 15.58
C LEU A 66 2.06 1.57 14.68
N ALA A 67 2.41 0.50 13.96
CA ALA A 67 3.56 0.52 13.03
C ALA A 67 3.35 1.51 11.88
N LEU A 68 2.15 1.56 11.29
CA LEU A 68 1.81 2.53 10.25
C LEU A 68 1.78 3.96 10.80
N SER A 69 1.18 4.16 11.99
CA SER A 69 1.13 5.48 12.64
C SER A 69 2.53 6.00 12.96
N LEU A 70 3.43 5.13 13.47
CA LEU A 70 4.82 5.51 13.72
C LEU A 70 5.58 5.83 12.41
N ALA A 71 5.31 5.07 11.33
CA ALA A 71 5.85 5.40 10.01
C ALA A 71 5.39 6.79 9.55
N GLY A 72 4.13 7.18 9.83
CA GLY A 72 3.62 8.53 9.56
C GLY A 72 4.35 9.61 10.36
N ALA A 73 4.57 9.38 11.66
CA ALA A 73 5.34 10.31 12.51
C ALA A 73 6.79 10.46 12.02
N LEU A 74 7.45 9.36 11.64
CA LEU A 74 8.79 9.39 11.05
C LEU A 74 8.82 10.08 9.68
N HIS A 75 7.83 9.81 8.83
CA HIS A 75 7.69 10.47 7.54
C HIS A 75 7.55 11.99 7.67
N ALA A 76 6.74 12.44 8.63
CA ALA A 76 6.59 13.87 8.94
C ALA A 76 7.89 14.55 9.35
N ARG A 77 8.87 13.79 9.83
CA ARG A 77 10.23 14.27 10.18
C ARG A 77 11.26 14.02 9.07
N GLY A 78 10.82 13.70 7.86
CA GLY A 78 11.67 13.51 6.69
C GLY A 78 12.37 12.15 6.60
N ALA A 79 11.91 11.14 7.35
CA ALA A 79 12.48 9.81 7.24
C ALA A 79 12.27 9.21 5.84
N ALA A 80 13.32 8.61 5.29
CA ALA A 80 13.20 7.75 4.11
C ALA A 80 12.56 6.43 4.51
N ILE A 81 11.46 6.05 3.84
CA ILE A 81 10.67 4.86 4.17
C ILE A 81 10.39 4.06 2.90
N VAL A 82 10.64 2.77 2.92
CA VAL A 82 10.23 1.79 1.89
C VAL A 82 9.06 0.95 2.43
N ASN A 83 7.91 0.94 1.75
CA ASN A 83 7.51 1.90 0.73
C ASN A 83 7.10 3.22 1.38
N PRO A 84 7.07 4.34 0.62
CA PRO A 84 6.70 5.65 1.18
C PRO A 84 5.40 5.59 1.98
N TYR A 85 5.35 6.30 3.11
CA TYR A 85 4.18 6.28 4.01
C TYR A 85 2.86 6.61 3.30
N PRO A 86 2.78 7.67 2.44
CA PRO A 86 1.52 7.98 1.75
C PRO A 86 1.05 6.85 0.84
N VAL A 87 1.97 6.17 0.16
CA VAL A 87 1.66 5.03 -0.71
C VAL A 87 1.20 3.82 0.11
N SER A 88 1.86 3.57 1.24
CA SER A 88 1.50 2.49 2.15
C SER A 88 0.11 2.69 2.76
N LEU A 89 -0.24 3.95 3.06
CA LEU A 89 -1.57 4.34 3.53
C LEU A 89 -2.63 4.15 2.43
N ALA A 90 -2.35 4.63 1.20
CA ALA A 90 -3.27 4.51 0.06
C ALA A 90 -3.55 3.04 -0.31
N LEU A 91 -2.52 2.18 -0.35
CA LEU A 91 -2.68 0.76 -0.66
C LEU A 91 -3.35 -0.06 0.45
N ARG A 92 -3.42 0.48 1.68
CA ARG A 92 -4.22 -0.13 2.75
C ARG A 92 -5.73 0.00 2.49
N ASP A 93 -6.14 1.08 1.86
CA ASP A 93 -7.53 1.37 1.53
C ASP A 93 -7.83 0.95 0.08
N LYS A 94 -8.62 -0.12 -0.09
CA LYS A 94 -8.95 -0.64 -1.42
C LYS A 94 -9.72 0.37 -2.28
N ILE A 95 -10.49 1.26 -1.67
CA ILE A 95 -11.25 2.29 -2.39
C ILE A 95 -10.26 3.23 -3.08
N VAL A 96 -9.29 3.74 -2.32
CA VAL A 96 -8.24 4.62 -2.84
C VAL A 96 -7.35 3.85 -3.83
N ALA A 97 -6.90 2.64 -3.46
CA ALA A 97 -6.01 1.84 -4.28
C ALA A 97 -6.61 1.55 -5.68
N PHE A 98 -7.85 1.08 -5.73
CA PHE A 98 -8.50 0.76 -7.01
C PHE A 98 -8.81 2.01 -7.82
N ARG A 99 -9.15 3.14 -7.18
CA ARG A 99 -9.32 4.40 -7.91
C ARG A 99 -8.04 4.85 -8.60
N VAL A 100 -6.88 4.73 -7.93
CA VAL A 100 -5.57 5.05 -8.50
C VAL A 100 -5.23 4.11 -9.66
N LEU A 101 -5.42 2.79 -9.49
CA LEU A 101 -5.17 1.79 -10.54
C LEU A 101 -6.05 2.06 -11.77
N GLN A 102 -7.34 2.31 -11.60
CA GLN A 102 -8.26 2.62 -12.69
C GLN A 102 -7.88 3.90 -13.43
N SER A 103 -7.48 4.95 -12.70
CA SER A 103 -7.03 6.21 -13.30
C SER A 103 -5.74 6.03 -14.13
N ALA A 104 -4.92 5.05 -13.80
CA ALA A 104 -3.71 4.69 -14.54
C ALA A 104 -3.98 3.72 -15.71
N GLY A 105 -5.24 3.35 -15.97
CA GLY A 105 -5.61 2.41 -17.03
C GLY A 105 -5.26 0.95 -16.74
N VAL A 106 -4.98 0.59 -15.47
CA VAL A 106 -4.74 -0.79 -15.07
C VAL A 106 -6.05 -1.59 -15.19
N PRO A 107 -6.06 -2.76 -15.83
CA PRO A 107 -7.26 -3.59 -15.94
C PRO A 107 -7.68 -4.08 -14.54
N THR A 108 -8.85 -3.64 -14.09
CA THR A 108 -9.45 -4.01 -12.81
C THR A 108 -10.92 -4.38 -13.04
N PRO A 109 -11.53 -5.21 -12.19
CA PRO A 109 -12.97 -5.40 -12.21
C PRO A 109 -13.72 -4.08 -12.03
N ALA A 110 -14.91 -3.96 -12.59
CA ALA A 110 -15.82 -2.84 -12.28
C ALA A 110 -16.06 -2.79 -10.77
N THR A 111 -15.79 -1.63 -10.16
CA THR A 111 -15.70 -1.45 -8.71
C THR A 111 -16.75 -0.46 -8.22
N TYR A 112 -17.41 -0.80 -7.13
CA TYR A 112 -18.51 -0.07 -6.53
C TYR A 112 -18.26 0.11 -5.04
N VAL A 113 -18.74 1.24 -4.50
CA VAL A 113 -18.61 1.57 -3.07
C VAL A 113 -19.90 2.16 -2.58
N THR A 114 -20.35 1.73 -1.42
CA THR A 114 -21.55 2.27 -0.76
C THR A 114 -21.42 2.23 0.75
N SER A 115 -22.21 3.02 1.46
CA SER A 115 -22.40 2.94 2.91
C SER A 115 -23.45 1.91 3.33
N ARG A 116 -24.25 1.37 2.38
CA ARG A 116 -25.34 0.41 2.64
C ARG A 116 -25.31 -0.70 1.60
N ALA A 117 -25.11 -1.93 2.05
CA ALA A 117 -24.98 -3.09 1.16
C ALA A 117 -26.19 -3.28 0.24
N GLU A 118 -27.41 -2.92 0.68
CA GLU A 118 -28.64 -3.06 -0.08
C GLU A 118 -28.65 -2.25 -1.38
N GLU A 119 -27.88 -1.16 -1.43
CA GLU A 119 -27.73 -0.33 -2.65
C GLU A 119 -27.04 -1.05 -3.81
N LEU A 120 -26.39 -2.19 -3.52
CA LEU A 120 -25.77 -3.03 -4.55
C LEU A 120 -26.77 -3.97 -5.25
N ALA A 121 -28.01 -4.10 -4.73
CA ALA A 121 -29.00 -5.06 -5.26
C ALA A 121 -29.26 -4.93 -6.77
N PRO A 122 -29.45 -3.72 -7.36
CA PRO A 122 -29.66 -3.60 -8.81
C PRO A 122 -28.48 -4.07 -9.67
N LEU A 123 -27.26 -4.09 -9.10
CA LEU A 123 -26.08 -4.56 -9.83
C LEU A 123 -26.08 -6.08 -10.01
N LEU A 124 -26.83 -6.82 -9.19
CA LEU A 124 -26.89 -8.28 -9.27
C LEU A 124 -27.63 -8.77 -10.52
N ASP A 125 -28.48 -7.94 -11.15
CA ASP A 125 -29.13 -8.25 -12.42
C ASP A 125 -28.14 -8.48 -13.57
N ALA A 126 -26.97 -7.82 -13.51
CA ALA A 126 -25.90 -7.98 -14.46
C ALA A 126 -24.86 -9.05 -14.06
N GLY A 127 -25.12 -9.82 -13.00
CA GLY A 127 -24.30 -10.93 -12.52
C GLY A 127 -23.76 -10.76 -11.09
N PRO A 128 -23.02 -11.75 -10.58
CA PRO A 128 -22.54 -11.76 -9.20
C PRO A 128 -21.56 -10.62 -8.89
N LEU A 129 -21.50 -10.26 -7.61
CA LEU A 129 -20.50 -9.35 -7.05
C LEU A 129 -19.58 -10.09 -6.10
N ILE A 130 -18.35 -9.61 -5.95
CA ILE A 130 -17.45 -9.99 -4.87
C ILE A 130 -17.33 -8.81 -3.91
N VAL A 131 -17.69 -9.03 -2.64
CA VAL A 131 -17.56 -8.04 -1.57
C VAL A 131 -16.31 -8.36 -0.76
N LYS A 132 -15.54 -7.33 -0.44
CA LYS A 132 -14.27 -7.43 0.31
C LYS A 132 -14.26 -6.37 1.40
N PRO A 133 -13.66 -6.62 2.58
CA PRO A 133 -13.34 -5.54 3.50
C PRO A 133 -12.47 -4.50 2.80
N TYR A 134 -12.84 -3.22 2.89
CA TYR A 134 -12.07 -2.15 2.23
C TYR A 134 -10.65 -2.00 2.80
N GLN A 135 -10.48 -2.36 4.08
CA GLN A 135 -9.19 -2.50 4.77
C GLN A 135 -9.04 -3.95 5.22
N GLY A 136 -8.43 -4.79 4.42
CA GLY A 136 -8.27 -6.21 4.72
C GLY A 136 -7.11 -6.82 3.96
N ALA A 137 -6.66 -7.98 4.42
CA ALA A 137 -5.59 -8.75 3.81
C ALA A 137 -5.90 -10.25 3.88
N CYS A 138 -5.18 -11.04 3.11
CA CYS A 138 -5.24 -12.52 3.13
C CYS A 138 -6.58 -13.14 2.73
N GLY A 139 -7.48 -12.39 2.10
CA GLY A 139 -8.80 -12.86 1.67
C GLY A 139 -9.83 -13.01 2.79
N ASP A 140 -9.50 -12.63 4.01
CA ASP A 140 -10.45 -12.65 5.13
C ASP A 140 -11.65 -11.74 4.83
N GLY A 141 -12.87 -12.27 5.03
CA GLY A 141 -14.11 -11.54 4.81
C GLY A 141 -14.50 -11.35 3.32
N VAL A 142 -13.80 -11.97 2.39
CA VAL A 142 -14.18 -11.97 0.97
C VAL A 142 -15.38 -12.88 0.74
N ARG A 143 -16.43 -12.36 0.08
CA ARG A 143 -17.67 -13.08 -0.19
C ARG A 143 -18.15 -12.85 -1.61
N ILE A 144 -18.61 -13.90 -2.27
CA ILE A 144 -19.30 -13.80 -3.56
C ILE A 144 -20.80 -13.69 -3.25
N ILE A 145 -21.43 -12.64 -3.76
CA ILE A 145 -22.84 -12.30 -3.57
C ILE A 145 -23.57 -12.55 -4.89
N ARG A 146 -24.57 -13.41 -4.87
CA ARG A 146 -25.38 -13.77 -6.05
C ARG A 146 -26.81 -13.29 -5.95
N THR A 147 -27.28 -13.07 -4.73
CA THR A 147 -28.69 -12.68 -4.45
C THR A 147 -28.75 -11.49 -3.52
N SER A 148 -29.83 -10.73 -3.60
CA SER A 148 -30.06 -9.59 -2.70
C SER A 148 -30.15 -10.00 -1.23
N THR A 149 -30.60 -11.22 -0.93
CA THR A 149 -30.66 -11.75 0.43
C THR A 149 -29.25 -11.90 1.05
N GLU A 150 -28.24 -12.24 0.23
CA GLU A 150 -26.85 -12.38 0.69
C GLU A 150 -26.19 -11.03 1.02
N LEU A 151 -26.76 -9.90 0.53
CA LEU A 151 -26.25 -8.55 0.84
C LEU A 151 -26.43 -8.19 2.31
N ALA A 152 -27.51 -8.65 2.96
CA ALA A 152 -27.79 -8.33 4.36
C ALA A 152 -26.65 -8.69 5.34
N GLY A 153 -25.81 -9.68 4.98
CA GLY A 153 -24.64 -10.05 5.78
C GLY A 153 -23.30 -9.55 5.21
N ALA A 154 -23.32 -8.71 4.17
CA ALA A 154 -22.10 -8.29 3.46
C ALA A 154 -21.42 -7.07 4.10
N GLN A 155 -22.11 -6.33 4.96
CA GLN A 155 -21.59 -5.16 5.65
C GLN A 155 -21.14 -5.51 7.07
N SER A 156 -19.97 -5.04 7.47
CA SER A 156 -19.44 -5.17 8.82
C SER A 156 -19.50 -3.82 9.54
N GLY A 157 -20.44 -3.69 10.47
CA GLY A 157 -20.59 -2.47 11.26
C GLY A 157 -20.90 -1.23 10.41
N LYS A 158 -20.15 -0.15 10.61
CA LYS A 158 -20.27 1.12 9.89
C LYS A 158 -19.28 1.28 8.74
N ASP A 159 -18.48 0.26 8.46
CA ASP A 159 -17.47 0.31 7.41
C ASP A 159 -18.13 0.42 6.02
N PRO A 160 -17.52 1.14 5.08
CA PRO A 160 -17.99 1.17 3.71
C PRO A 160 -17.91 -0.22 3.08
N VAL A 161 -18.89 -0.54 2.27
CA VAL A 161 -18.94 -1.77 1.47
C VAL A 161 -18.20 -1.55 0.18
N PHE A 162 -17.11 -2.30 -0.02
CA PHE A 162 -16.35 -2.34 -1.25
C PHE A 162 -16.73 -3.59 -2.04
N ALA A 163 -17.26 -3.40 -3.24
CA ALA A 163 -17.73 -4.47 -4.10
C ALA A 163 -17.11 -4.37 -5.50
N GLN A 164 -16.87 -5.51 -6.12
CA GLN A 164 -16.39 -5.61 -7.49
C GLN A 164 -17.25 -6.58 -8.28
N ARG A 165 -17.35 -6.38 -9.61
CA ARG A 165 -17.93 -7.39 -10.48
C ARG A 165 -17.14 -8.69 -10.31
N TYR A 166 -17.84 -9.78 -10.04
CA TYR A 166 -17.19 -11.08 -9.98
C TYR A 166 -16.86 -11.60 -11.38
N HIS A 167 -15.63 -11.93 -11.60
CA HIS A 167 -15.11 -12.60 -12.78
C HIS A 167 -14.67 -14.00 -12.38
N PRO A 168 -15.32 -15.07 -12.85
CA PRO A 168 -14.89 -16.43 -12.58
C PRO A 168 -13.46 -16.65 -13.11
N PRO A 169 -12.51 -17.09 -12.26
CA PRO A 169 -11.15 -17.35 -12.75
C PRO A 169 -11.09 -18.54 -13.71
N ASP A 170 -10.32 -18.41 -14.80
CA ASP A 170 -10.06 -19.51 -15.76
C ASP A 170 -9.09 -20.55 -15.21
N GLY A 171 -8.42 -20.26 -14.09
CA GLY A 171 -7.41 -21.13 -13.49
C GLY A 171 -6.88 -20.58 -12.15
N PRO A 172 -5.70 -21.00 -11.71
CA PRO A 172 -5.11 -20.53 -10.47
C PRO A 172 -4.79 -19.04 -10.51
N ASP A 173 -4.89 -18.38 -9.36
CA ASP A 173 -4.52 -16.97 -9.21
C ASP A 173 -3.05 -16.76 -9.54
N ARG A 174 -2.73 -15.63 -10.13
CA ARG A 174 -1.37 -15.20 -10.47
C ARG A 174 -0.90 -14.15 -9.49
N LYS A 175 0.07 -14.49 -8.66
CA LYS A 175 0.74 -13.53 -7.78
C LYS A 175 2.02 -13.05 -8.44
N LEU A 176 2.07 -11.76 -8.80
CA LEU A 176 3.27 -11.16 -9.35
C LEU A 176 3.93 -10.26 -8.31
N TYR A 177 5.25 -10.22 -8.34
CA TYR A 177 6.08 -9.45 -7.42
C TYR A 177 7.04 -8.58 -8.19
N ALA A 178 7.14 -7.31 -7.81
CA ALA A 178 8.20 -6.41 -8.24
C ALA A 178 9.24 -6.26 -7.12
N ILE A 179 10.52 -6.34 -7.47
CA ILE A 179 11.66 -6.02 -6.61
C ILE A 179 12.64 -5.22 -7.47
N GLY A 180 12.60 -3.89 -7.37
CA GLY A 180 13.25 -3.00 -8.32
C GLY A 180 12.69 -3.19 -9.74
N ASP A 181 13.56 -3.35 -10.71
CA ASP A 181 13.23 -3.59 -12.12
C ASP A 181 12.82 -5.05 -12.44
N ARG A 182 12.99 -5.96 -11.47
CA ARG A 182 12.74 -7.40 -11.64
C ARG A 182 11.31 -7.77 -11.29
N ILE A 183 10.68 -8.56 -12.17
CA ILE A 183 9.32 -9.06 -12.00
C ILE A 183 9.35 -10.59 -11.92
N PHE A 184 8.76 -11.12 -10.86
CA PHE A 184 8.59 -12.54 -10.60
C PHE A 184 7.12 -12.90 -10.56
N ALA A 185 6.77 -14.13 -10.89
CA ALA A 185 5.40 -14.61 -10.89
C ALA A 185 5.27 -16.02 -10.33
N THR A 186 4.19 -16.27 -9.60
CA THR A 186 3.83 -17.58 -9.08
C THR A 186 2.34 -17.83 -9.25
N PHE A 187 1.97 -19.02 -9.66
CA PHE A 187 0.60 -19.50 -9.54
C PHE A 187 0.25 -19.74 -8.08
N LYS A 188 -0.94 -19.36 -7.65
CA LYS A 188 -1.45 -19.55 -6.30
C LYS A 188 -2.79 -20.26 -6.32
N VAL A 189 -2.96 -21.17 -5.40
CA VAL A 189 -4.29 -21.74 -5.10
C VAL A 189 -4.91 -20.88 -3.99
N PHE A 190 -6.15 -20.44 -4.19
CA PHE A 190 -6.89 -19.73 -3.17
C PHE A 190 -8.20 -20.44 -2.84
N PRO A 191 -8.50 -20.65 -1.56
CA PRO A 191 -7.63 -20.45 -0.37
C PRO A 191 -6.51 -21.48 -0.26
N ALA A 192 -5.30 -21.04 0.07
CA ALA A 192 -4.17 -21.92 0.28
C ALA A 192 -4.27 -22.66 1.63
N ARG A 193 -4.18 -24.00 1.61
CA ARG A 193 -4.32 -24.88 2.78
C ARG A 193 -2.98 -25.38 3.32
N THR A 194 -1.96 -25.47 2.46
CA THR A 194 -0.62 -25.99 2.78
C THR A 194 0.45 -24.91 2.58
N GLU A 195 1.64 -25.13 3.15
CA GLU A 195 2.77 -24.22 2.90
C GLU A 195 3.25 -24.29 1.43
N ALA A 196 3.15 -25.47 0.79
CA ALA A 196 3.47 -25.59 -0.63
C ALA A 196 2.52 -24.74 -1.48
N GLU A 197 1.21 -24.79 -1.23
CA GLU A 197 0.22 -23.93 -1.90
C GLU A 197 0.46 -22.43 -1.65
N LYS A 198 0.94 -22.06 -0.45
CA LYS A 198 1.32 -20.67 -0.15
C LYS A 198 2.58 -20.23 -0.89
N HIS A 199 3.53 -21.12 -1.16
CA HIS A 199 4.68 -20.82 -2.01
C HIS A 199 4.25 -20.69 -3.47
N GLY A 200 3.38 -21.57 -3.92
CA GLY A 200 2.91 -21.62 -5.29
C GLY A 200 4.00 -22.10 -6.27
N GLU A 201 3.64 -22.17 -7.52
CA GLU A 201 4.51 -22.63 -8.61
C GLU A 201 5.01 -21.44 -9.43
N PRO A 202 6.35 -21.23 -9.52
CA PRO A 202 6.91 -20.14 -10.32
C PRO A 202 6.59 -20.33 -11.81
N PHE A 203 6.30 -19.22 -12.50
CA PHE A 203 6.14 -19.20 -13.95
C PHE A 203 6.75 -17.94 -14.56
N THR A 204 6.99 -17.97 -15.87
CA THR A 204 7.45 -16.77 -16.63
C THR A 204 6.25 -15.96 -17.06
N PRO A 205 6.07 -14.73 -16.52
CA PRO A 205 4.94 -13.89 -16.89
C PRO A 205 5.04 -13.40 -18.35
N SER A 206 3.90 -13.35 -19.03
CA SER A 206 3.79 -12.81 -20.39
C SER A 206 4.21 -11.33 -20.44
N PRO A 207 4.53 -10.79 -21.64
CA PRO A 207 4.78 -9.36 -21.81
C PRO A 207 3.63 -8.49 -21.30
N GLU A 208 2.39 -8.89 -21.51
CA GLU A 208 1.19 -8.21 -21.03
C GLU A 208 1.14 -8.15 -19.49
N LEU A 209 1.31 -9.27 -18.81
CA LEU A 209 1.34 -9.33 -17.35
C LEU A 209 2.48 -8.47 -16.78
N ARG A 210 3.65 -8.47 -17.42
CA ARG A 210 4.77 -7.61 -17.02
C ARG A 210 4.42 -6.14 -17.15
N GLU A 211 3.72 -5.75 -18.23
CA GLU A 211 3.34 -4.36 -18.45
C GLU A 211 2.27 -3.92 -17.44
N ILE A 212 1.28 -4.75 -17.13
CA ILE A 212 0.31 -4.48 -16.06
C ILE A 212 1.02 -4.23 -14.71
N VAL A 213 2.00 -5.06 -14.35
CA VAL A 213 2.78 -4.85 -13.11
C VAL A 213 3.54 -3.52 -13.16
N ARG A 214 4.18 -3.17 -14.29
CA ARG A 214 4.87 -1.88 -14.42
C ARG A 214 3.91 -0.70 -14.32
N GLN A 215 2.70 -0.82 -14.90
CA GLN A 215 1.66 0.21 -14.77
C GLN A 215 1.25 0.39 -13.30
N CYS A 216 1.04 -0.71 -12.56
CA CYS A 216 0.78 -0.65 -11.12
C CYS A 216 1.90 0.09 -10.37
N GLY A 217 3.17 -0.25 -10.64
CA GLY A 217 4.31 0.42 -10.03
C GLY A 217 4.36 1.92 -10.35
N ARG A 218 4.15 2.30 -11.61
CA ARG A 218 4.11 3.71 -12.04
C ARG A 218 2.96 4.48 -11.41
N ALA A 219 1.79 3.84 -11.26
CA ALA A 219 0.61 4.46 -10.67
C ALA A 219 0.85 4.93 -9.23
N PHE A 220 1.67 4.21 -8.48
CA PHE A 220 2.00 4.52 -7.09
C PHE A 220 3.43 5.05 -6.89
N GLY A 221 4.25 5.10 -7.94
CA GLY A 221 5.65 5.51 -7.84
C GLY A 221 6.51 4.58 -6.99
N ILE A 222 6.24 3.27 -7.01
CA ILE A 222 6.96 2.24 -6.25
C ILE A 222 7.41 1.08 -7.14
N ASP A 223 8.48 0.41 -6.70
CA ASP A 223 9.10 -0.72 -7.37
C ASP A 223 9.30 -1.95 -6.46
N LEU A 224 8.75 -1.92 -5.24
CA LEU A 224 8.72 -3.05 -4.31
C LEU A 224 7.29 -3.34 -3.86
N PHE A 225 6.63 -4.30 -4.49
CA PHE A 225 5.22 -4.61 -4.22
C PHE A 225 4.80 -5.98 -4.74
N GLY A 226 3.57 -6.36 -4.46
CA GLY A 226 2.94 -7.54 -5.05
C GLY A 226 1.56 -7.22 -5.59
N VAL A 227 1.19 -7.89 -6.68
CA VAL A 227 -0.10 -7.76 -7.36
C VAL A 227 -0.73 -9.12 -7.49
N ASP A 228 -2.02 -9.24 -7.17
CA ASP A 228 -2.83 -10.42 -7.43
C ASP A 228 -3.64 -10.20 -8.71
N ILE A 229 -3.46 -11.10 -9.67
CA ILE A 229 -4.13 -11.06 -10.97
C ILE A 229 -4.91 -12.36 -11.17
N ILE A 230 -6.18 -12.23 -11.57
CA ILE A 230 -6.96 -13.34 -12.11
C ILE A 230 -7.05 -13.20 -13.63
N GLU A 231 -7.16 -14.30 -14.34
CA GLU A 231 -7.64 -14.31 -15.73
C GLU A 231 -9.07 -14.82 -15.75
N SER A 232 -9.92 -14.15 -16.51
CA SER A 232 -11.31 -14.55 -16.74
C SER A 232 -11.64 -14.29 -18.20
N GLU A 233 -12.12 -15.29 -18.89
CA GLU A 233 -12.40 -15.23 -20.33
C GLU A 233 -11.18 -14.74 -21.14
N GLY A 234 -10.00 -15.22 -20.75
CA GLY A 234 -8.72 -14.85 -21.35
C GLY A 234 -8.26 -13.41 -21.10
N ARG A 235 -8.88 -12.68 -20.16
CA ARG A 235 -8.51 -11.29 -19.82
C ARG A 235 -7.96 -11.20 -18.41
N PRO A 236 -6.81 -10.53 -18.21
CA PRO A 236 -6.24 -10.33 -16.88
C PRO A 236 -6.94 -9.17 -16.15
N TYR A 237 -7.20 -9.39 -14.85
CA TYR A 237 -7.72 -8.36 -13.93
C TYR A 237 -6.89 -8.30 -12.66
N VAL A 238 -6.42 -7.12 -12.31
CA VAL A 238 -5.80 -6.85 -11.01
C VAL A 238 -6.89 -6.81 -9.95
N VAL A 239 -6.80 -7.71 -8.97
CA VAL A 239 -7.81 -7.88 -7.90
C VAL A 239 -7.33 -7.51 -6.52
N ASP A 240 -6.02 -7.36 -6.33
CA ASP A 240 -5.40 -6.81 -5.10
C ASP A 240 -3.98 -6.33 -5.37
N MET A 241 -3.50 -5.39 -4.54
CA MET A 241 -2.11 -4.92 -4.55
C MET A 241 -1.63 -4.69 -3.12
N SER A 242 -0.37 -5.05 -2.84
CA SER A 242 0.22 -4.95 -1.51
C SER A 242 1.63 -4.38 -1.56
N THR A 243 1.97 -3.46 -0.63
CA THR A 243 3.27 -2.78 -0.59
C THR A 243 4.43 -3.68 -0.22
N MET A 244 4.23 -4.64 0.68
CA MET A 244 5.31 -5.49 1.19
C MET A 244 4.81 -6.92 1.37
N PRO A 245 4.63 -7.67 0.27
CA PRO A 245 4.15 -9.05 0.34
C PRO A 245 5.17 -9.99 0.99
N GLY A 246 4.82 -11.27 1.10
CA GLY A 246 5.70 -12.29 1.65
C GLY A 246 6.79 -12.80 0.70
N PHE A 247 6.72 -12.44 -0.58
CA PHE A 247 7.62 -12.90 -1.67
C PHE A 247 7.79 -14.42 -1.74
N LYS A 248 6.78 -15.18 -1.28
CA LYS A 248 6.78 -16.64 -1.32
C LYS A 248 6.77 -17.13 -2.76
N GLY A 249 7.66 -18.08 -3.09
CA GLY A 249 7.84 -18.60 -4.43
C GLY A 249 8.76 -17.77 -5.34
N VAL A 250 9.30 -16.64 -4.84
CA VAL A 250 10.33 -15.88 -5.56
C VAL A 250 11.70 -16.51 -5.28
N PRO A 251 12.44 -16.96 -6.31
CA PRO A 251 13.81 -17.46 -6.13
C PRO A 251 14.72 -16.42 -5.51
N ASP A 252 15.54 -16.81 -4.55
CA ASP A 252 16.50 -15.94 -3.87
C ASP A 252 15.91 -14.65 -3.26
N ALA A 253 14.60 -14.66 -2.95
CA ALA A 253 13.91 -13.51 -2.39
C ALA A 253 14.67 -12.83 -1.23
N PRO A 254 15.25 -13.55 -0.24
CA PRO A 254 15.98 -12.91 0.84
C PRO A 254 17.14 -12.05 0.36
N ARG A 255 17.94 -12.55 -0.58
CA ARG A 255 19.09 -11.84 -1.14
C ARG A 255 18.64 -10.61 -1.95
N LEU A 256 17.64 -10.79 -2.79
CA LEU A 256 17.08 -9.70 -3.59
C LEU A 256 16.55 -8.57 -2.71
N LEU A 257 15.87 -8.90 -1.61
CA LEU A 257 15.36 -7.94 -0.65
C LEU A 257 16.49 -7.23 0.11
N ALA A 258 17.51 -7.98 0.56
CA ALA A 258 18.67 -7.39 1.23
C ALA A 258 19.41 -6.39 0.32
N ASP A 259 19.67 -6.78 -0.93
CA ASP A 259 20.31 -5.91 -1.93
C ASP A 259 19.46 -4.68 -2.22
N TYR A 260 18.14 -4.84 -2.37
CA TYR A 260 17.21 -3.75 -2.58
C TYR A 260 17.20 -2.74 -1.40
N PHE A 261 17.10 -3.22 -0.16
CA PHE A 261 17.09 -2.36 1.02
C PHE A 261 18.40 -1.63 1.21
N ARG A 262 19.54 -2.31 0.99
CA ARG A 262 20.86 -1.69 1.05
C ARG A 262 20.98 -0.57 0.02
N ALA A 263 20.64 -0.83 -1.25
CA ALA A 263 20.67 0.18 -2.31
C ALA A 263 19.71 1.35 -2.02
N ALA A 264 18.53 1.09 -1.46
CA ALA A 264 17.59 2.14 -1.06
C ALA A 264 18.16 3.01 0.08
N ALA A 265 18.79 2.40 1.09
CA ALA A 265 19.44 3.13 2.18
C ALA A 265 20.63 3.99 1.69
N GLU A 266 21.43 3.46 0.76
CA GLU A 266 22.51 4.22 0.12
C GLU A 266 21.99 5.43 -0.67
N ARG A 267 20.90 5.26 -1.42
CA ARG A 267 20.25 6.38 -2.15
C ARG A 267 19.72 7.43 -1.17
N ALA A 268 19.03 7.01 -0.13
CA ALA A 268 18.48 7.92 0.88
C ALA A 268 19.60 8.74 1.57
N ARG A 269 20.69 8.09 1.94
CA ARG A 269 21.85 8.76 2.57
C ARG A 269 22.53 9.78 1.63
N ARG A 270 22.65 9.46 0.33
CA ARG A 270 23.18 10.42 -0.67
C ARG A 270 22.27 11.64 -0.81
N GLY A 271 20.96 11.43 -0.98
CA GLY A 271 20.00 12.52 -1.09
C GLY A 271 19.94 13.41 0.15
N ALA A 272 20.11 12.84 1.36
CA ALA A 272 20.22 13.63 2.59
C ALA A 272 21.54 14.46 2.64
N GLY A 273 22.64 13.94 2.05
CA GLY A 273 23.91 14.67 1.94
C GLY A 273 23.84 15.86 0.98
N GLU A 274 23.13 15.72 -0.12
CA GLU A 274 22.91 16.79 -1.10
C GLU A 274 21.95 17.90 -0.56
N ALA A 275 20.91 17.49 0.17
CA ALA A 275 19.99 18.40 0.84
C ALA A 275 20.67 19.18 2.00
N GLY A 276 21.68 18.61 2.63
CA GLY A 276 22.45 19.24 3.73
C GLY A 276 23.32 20.43 3.30
N SER A 277 23.47 20.71 1.99
CA SER A 277 24.11 21.90 1.46
C SER A 277 23.17 23.10 1.29
N ALA A 278 21.85 22.92 1.49
CA ALA A 278 20.90 23.99 1.56
C ALA A 278 20.82 24.56 2.99
N PRO A 279 20.56 25.88 3.19
CA PRO A 279 20.54 26.47 4.53
C PRO A 279 19.51 25.77 5.42
N SER A 280 19.95 25.42 6.62
CA SER A 280 19.18 24.74 7.68
C SER A 280 17.77 25.33 7.80
N PRO A 281 16.70 24.53 7.74
CA PRO A 281 15.38 25.04 8.08
C PRO A 281 15.37 25.43 9.56
N ALA A 282 15.23 26.71 9.81
CA ALA A 282 15.10 27.26 11.14
C ALA A 282 13.77 26.80 11.76
N ARG A 283 13.86 26.41 13.04
CA ARG A 283 12.78 26.12 13.99
C ARG A 283 12.04 24.81 13.85
N HIS A 284 11.79 24.19 14.99
CA HIS A 284 11.01 22.96 15.17
C HIS A 284 9.58 23.18 14.63
N PRO A 285 9.00 22.22 13.87
CA PRO A 285 7.60 22.32 13.37
C PRO A 285 6.56 22.46 14.49
N ASP A 286 6.89 22.10 15.72
CA ASP A 286 6.00 22.15 16.88
C ASP A 286 5.67 23.59 17.31
N ASP A 287 6.46 24.59 16.82
CA ASP A 287 6.25 26.00 17.13
C ASP A 287 5.49 26.78 16.02
N ASP A 288 5.14 26.11 14.90
CA ASP A 288 4.46 26.75 13.78
C ASP A 288 3.13 26.03 13.45
N PRO A 289 1.97 26.62 13.86
CA PRO A 289 0.65 26.09 13.53
C PRO A 289 0.38 25.93 12.03
N GLU A 290 1.10 26.69 11.19
CA GLU A 290 1.01 26.61 9.74
C GLU A 290 1.79 25.42 9.17
N ALA A 291 2.89 25.02 9.81
CA ALA A 291 3.61 23.80 9.49
C ALA A 291 2.76 22.56 9.80
N LEU A 292 2.02 22.57 10.92
CA LEU A 292 1.08 21.51 11.29
C LEU A 292 -0.08 21.42 10.28
N ARG A 293 -0.60 22.56 9.81
CA ARG A 293 -1.63 22.61 8.75
C ARG A 293 -1.10 22.09 7.41
N ARG A 294 0.14 22.41 7.04
CA ARG A 294 0.81 21.85 5.84
C ARG A 294 1.05 20.36 5.96
N LEU A 295 1.36 19.87 7.15
CA LEU A 295 1.52 18.44 7.43
C LEU A 295 0.20 17.68 7.28
N VAL A 296 -0.89 18.24 7.79
CA VAL A 296 -2.25 17.70 7.64
C VAL A 296 -2.71 17.79 6.18
N ALA A 297 -2.40 18.88 5.47
CA ALA A 297 -2.71 19.03 4.05
C ALA A 297 -1.84 18.13 3.16
N GLY A 298 -0.55 17.99 3.47
CA GLY A 298 0.38 17.15 2.69
C GLY A 298 0.28 15.64 2.94
N SER A 299 -0.49 15.23 3.94
CA SER A 299 -0.67 13.81 4.30
C SER A 299 -2.02 13.24 3.85
N SER A 300 -2.86 14.03 3.20
CA SER A 300 -4.20 13.58 2.84
C SER A 300 -4.18 12.71 1.57
N ALA A 301 -4.96 11.60 1.61
CA ALA A 301 -5.34 10.84 0.42
C ALA A 301 -5.87 11.75 -0.71
N LEU A 302 -6.32 12.96 -0.37
CA LEU A 302 -6.76 14.02 -1.25
C LEU A 302 -5.62 14.54 -2.16
N GLU A 303 -4.36 14.67 -1.69
CA GLU A 303 -3.25 15.11 -2.55
C GLU A 303 -2.81 14.03 -3.54
N LEU A 304 -2.84 12.76 -3.15
CA LEU A 304 -2.64 11.65 -4.10
C LEU A 304 -3.75 11.62 -5.16
N VAL A 305 -4.99 11.89 -4.77
CA VAL A 305 -6.13 12.03 -5.69
C VAL A 305 -5.98 13.27 -6.57
N LEU A 306 -5.56 14.41 -6.01
CA LEU A 306 -5.32 15.65 -6.76
C LEU A 306 -4.11 15.52 -7.68
N HIS A 307 -3.05 14.84 -7.28
CA HIS A 307 -1.89 14.56 -8.13
C HIS A 307 -2.23 13.59 -9.27
N ALA A 308 -3.06 12.58 -9.02
CA ALA A 308 -3.60 11.71 -10.08
C ALA A 308 -4.53 12.45 -11.04
N LEU A 309 -5.31 13.41 -10.55
CA LEU A 309 -6.18 14.27 -11.35
C LEU A 309 -5.40 15.33 -12.15
N SER A 310 -4.24 15.80 -11.66
CA SER A 310 -3.41 16.81 -12.34
C SER A 310 -2.64 16.28 -13.56
N ARG A 311 -2.57 14.97 -13.72
CA ARG A 311 -1.97 14.33 -14.92
C ARG A 311 -2.91 14.20 -16.11
N THR A 312 -4.20 14.41 -15.90
CA THR A 312 -5.19 14.59 -16.97
C THR A 312 -5.47 16.10 -17.04
N PRO A 313 -5.42 16.76 -18.21
CA PRO A 313 -5.72 18.19 -18.28
C PRO A 313 -7.18 18.38 -17.84
N ALA A 314 -7.38 18.74 -16.59
CA ALA A 314 -8.68 19.07 -16.06
C ALA A 314 -9.14 20.37 -16.71
N THR A 315 -10.35 20.39 -17.24
CA THR A 315 -10.94 21.62 -17.80
C THR A 315 -11.12 22.65 -16.69
N PRO A 316 -11.05 23.97 -17.00
CA PRO A 316 -11.28 25.03 -16.03
C PRO A 316 -12.59 24.89 -15.24
N ALA A 317 -13.63 24.30 -15.84
CA ALA A 317 -14.92 24.01 -15.20
C ALA A 317 -14.81 22.91 -14.12
N GLN A 318 -13.99 21.88 -14.34
CA GLN A 318 -13.75 20.81 -13.35
C GLN A 318 -12.95 21.34 -12.16
N LEU A 319 -11.97 22.20 -12.39
CA LEU A 319 -11.21 22.86 -11.31
C LEU A 319 -12.08 23.80 -10.48
N ALA A 320 -13.00 24.54 -11.10
CA ALA A 320 -13.96 25.39 -10.40
C ALA A 320 -14.92 24.57 -9.53
N GLN A 321 -15.36 23.43 -10.00
CA GLN A 321 -16.27 22.53 -9.27
C GLN A 321 -15.60 21.87 -8.06
N VAL A 322 -14.34 21.49 -8.17
CA VAL A 322 -13.52 20.99 -7.04
C VAL A 322 -13.30 22.08 -6.01
N ARG A 323 -13.00 23.31 -6.44
CA ARG A 323 -12.82 24.46 -5.54
C ARG A 323 -14.10 24.77 -4.75
N GLN A 324 -15.26 24.77 -5.40
CA GLN A 324 -16.56 24.99 -4.76
C GLN A 324 -16.91 23.89 -3.75
N LEU A 325 -16.56 22.62 -4.04
CA LEU A 325 -16.72 21.51 -3.10
C LEU A 325 -15.83 21.66 -1.86
N LEU A 326 -14.58 22.07 -2.03
CA LEU A 326 -13.64 22.32 -0.92
C LEU A 326 -14.11 23.49 -0.04
N GLU A 327 -14.60 24.57 -0.62
CA GLU A 327 -15.16 25.72 0.10
C GLU A 327 -16.42 25.32 0.90
N THR A 328 -17.30 24.48 0.31
CA THR A 328 -18.49 23.96 0.97
C THR A 328 -18.16 23.01 2.13
N MET A 329 -17.10 22.23 2.02
CA MET A 329 -16.63 21.35 3.10
C MET A 329 -15.97 22.12 4.24
N ALA A 330 -15.20 23.16 3.94
CA ALA A 330 -14.61 24.05 4.93
C ALA A 330 -15.69 24.80 5.74
N ASP A 331 -16.74 25.29 5.10
CA ASP A 331 -17.88 25.93 5.76
C ASP A 331 -18.68 24.99 6.67
N ARG A 332 -18.81 23.73 6.31
CA ARG A 332 -19.47 22.70 7.14
C ARG A 332 -18.67 22.35 8.39
N GLN A 333 -17.33 22.31 8.28
CA GLN A 333 -16.46 22.09 9.45
C GLN A 333 -16.42 23.30 10.39
N GLY A 334 -16.50 24.52 9.87
CA GLY A 334 -16.57 25.73 10.67
C GLY A 334 -17.88 25.89 11.47
N ARG A 335 -18.97 25.21 11.09
CA ARG A 335 -20.26 25.21 11.82
C ARG A 335 -20.39 24.12 12.88
N ALA A 336 -19.50 23.11 12.88
CA ALA A 336 -19.50 22.03 13.86
C ALA A 336 -18.74 22.36 15.16
N PHE A 337 -18.10 23.51 15.22
CA PHE A 337 -17.31 24.00 16.37
C PHE A 337 -17.78 25.37 16.90
N ARG A 338 -19.07 25.71 16.73
CA ARG A 338 -19.71 26.83 17.44
C ARG A 338 -20.89 26.33 18.26
#